data_3956717809bcc4b8191be22818198b1b
#
_entry.id   3956717809bcc4b8191be22818198b1b
#
_cell.length_a   1.000
_cell.length_b   1.000
_cell.length_c   1.000
_cell.angle_alpha   90.00
_cell.angle_beta   90.00
_cell.angle_gamma   90.00
#
_symmetry.space_group_name_H-M   'P 1'
#
loop_
_entity.id
_entity.type
_entity.pdbx_description
1 polymer ?
#
loop_
_entity_poly.entity_id
_entity_poly.type
_entity_poly.pdbx_seq_one_letter_code
_entity_poly.pdbx_strand_id
1 'polypeptide(L)'
;AVGAADSLRAPFHAREIALADVIPMMINQPERLGVLLCPPYAGAILAPAAGALCGAPGINYDIYLGGECPLCAPLEQNDNALRDQLNPFGLLRAIEHLLREGMHLEREAACIEASMRNVLQAGWRTGDIALPDTPPLQMNGITELICEQIEVAGEWITHE
;
A
#
# COMPACT_ATOMS: atom_id res chain seq x y z
N ALA A 1 -14.03 12.54 17.32
CA ALA A 1 -13.76 11.35 16.51
C ALA A 1 -14.95 10.36 16.51
N VAL A 2 -15.59 10.12 17.68
CA VAL A 2 -16.75 9.20 17.78
C VAL A 2 -17.96 9.70 16.99
N GLY A 3 -18.16 11.02 16.88
CA GLY A 3 -19.28 11.61 16.12
C GLY A 3 -19.24 11.40 14.61
N ALA A 4 -18.09 11.08 14.02
CA ALA A 4 -17.98 10.77 12.60
C ALA A 4 -18.36 9.32 12.29
N ALA A 5 -18.24 8.43 13.26
CA ALA A 5 -18.56 7.01 13.11
C ALA A 5 -20.07 6.75 13.04
N ASP A 6 -20.86 7.54 13.75
CA ASP A 6 -22.33 7.39 13.79
C ASP A 6 -23.03 7.73 12.46
N SER A 7 -22.33 8.44 11.56
CA SER A 7 -22.86 8.79 10.24
C SER A 7 -22.65 7.68 9.17
N LEU A 8 -21.82 6.70 9.45
CA LEU A 8 -21.56 5.58 8.54
C LEU A 8 -22.56 4.46 8.74
N ARG A 9 -23.23 4.05 7.67
CA ARG A 9 -24.31 3.04 7.71
C ARG A 9 -23.86 1.59 7.96
N ALA A 10 -22.54 1.34 8.10
CA ALA A 10 -22.01 0.00 8.34
C ALA A 10 -21.87 -0.26 9.86
N PRO A 11 -22.20 -1.47 10.34
CA PRO A 11 -21.99 -1.85 11.74
C PRO A 11 -20.51 -2.07 12.00
N PHE A 12 -19.80 -1.04 12.45
CA PHE A 12 -18.43 -1.19 12.93
C PHE A 12 -18.32 -0.69 14.38
N HIS A 13 -17.44 -1.30 15.14
CA HIS A 13 -17.15 -0.92 16.50
C HIS A 13 -15.94 0.01 16.53
N ALA A 14 -16.17 1.27 16.83
CA ALA A 14 -15.10 2.23 17.09
C ALA A 14 -14.78 2.30 18.59
N ARG A 15 -13.50 2.35 18.93
CA ARG A 15 -13.01 2.60 20.27
C ARG A 15 -11.96 3.69 20.25
N GLU A 16 -11.92 4.50 21.31
CA GLU A 16 -10.85 5.49 21.49
C GLU A 16 -9.65 4.83 22.18
N ILE A 17 -8.46 5.16 21.70
CA ILE A 17 -7.19 4.69 22.24
C ILE A 17 -6.29 5.92 22.40
N ALA A 18 -5.61 6.06 23.53
CA ALA A 18 -4.62 7.11 23.69
C ALA A 18 -3.44 6.87 22.73
N LEU A 19 -2.91 7.93 22.13
CA LEU A 19 -1.79 7.81 21.17
C LEU A 19 -0.58 7.09 21.80
N ALA A 20 -0.34 7.31 23.08
CA ALA A 20 0.73 6.64 23.84
C ALA A 20 0.58 5.10 23.89
N ASP A 21 -0.65 4.60 23.79
CA ASP A 21 -0.94 3.17 23.86
C ASP A 21 -0.93 2.52 22.47
N VAL A 22 -1.12 3.31 21.40
CA VAL A 22 -1.18 2.79 20.02
C VAL A 22 0.16 2.18 19.61
N ILE A 23 1.29 2.86 19.86
CA ILE A 23 2.61 2.38 19.48
C ILE A 23 2.96 1.05 20.15
N PRO A 24 2.83 0.90 21.48
CA PRO A 24 3.00 -0.39 22.13
C PRO A 24 2.09 -1.50 21.58
N MET A 25 0.84 -1.16 21.24
CA MET A 25 -0.09 -2.11 20.62
C MET A 25 0.35 -2.52 19.21
N MET A 26 0.83 -1.60 18.39
CA MET A 26 1.37 -1.90 17.06
C MET A 26 2.54 -2.89 17.11
N ILE A 27 3.37 -2.79 18.14
CA ILE A 27 4.54 -3.66 18.30
C ILE A 27 4.16 -5.04 18.87
N ASN A 28 3.32 -5.08 19.91
CA ASN A 28 3.08 -6.28 20.68
C ASN A 28 1.81 -7.05 20.28
N GLN A 29 0.79 -6.36 19.72
CA GLN A 29 -0.53 -6.91 19.44
C GLN A 29 -1.13 -6.27 18.18
N PRO A 30 -0.42 -6.29 17.02
CA PRO A 30 -0.89 -5.61 15.80
C PRO A 30 -2.25 -6.14 15.31
N GLU A 31 -2.56 -7.40 15.56
CA GLU A 31 -3.82 -8.05 15.21
C GLU A 31 -5.04 -7.44 15.91
N ARG A 32 -4.84 -6.68 16.98
CA ARG A 32 -5.90 -5.96 17.71
C ARG A 32 -6.21 -4.59 17.12
N LEU A 33 -5.38 -4.13 16.18
CA LEU A 33 -5.54 -2.87 15.49
C LEU A 33 -6.12 -3.15 14.10
N GLY A 34 -7.27 -2.54 13.81
CA GLY A 34 -7.83 -2.51 12.47
C GLY A 34 -7.50 -1.19 11.78
N VAL A 35 -8.53 -0.47 11.34
CA VAL A 35 -8.37 0.87 10.76
C VAL A 35 -8.18 1.89 11.89
N LEU A 36 -7.13 2.70 11.81
CA LEU A 36 -6.86 3.77 12.75
C LEU A 36 -7.32 5.11 12.15
N LEU A 37 -8.29 5.73 12.81
CA LEU A 37 -8.71 7.09 12.51
C LEU A 37 -8.03 8.05 13.49
N CYS A 38 -7.19 8.94 13.00
CA CYS A 38 -6.38 9.81 13.84
C CYS A 38 -6.19 11.20 13.20
N PRO A 39 -5.82 12.22 13.99
CA PRO A 39 -5.42 13.51 13.45
C PRO A 39 -4.17 13.40 12.57
N PRO A 40 -3.96 14.32 11.60
CA PRO A 40 -2.84 14.27 10.66
C PRO A 40 -1.46 14.11 11.32
N TYR A 41 -1.21 14.81 12.43
CA TYR A 41 0.07 14.71 13.14
C TYR A 41 0.33 13.31 13.71
N ALA A 42 -0.71 12.61 14.16
CA ALA A 42 -0.58 11.24 14.65
C ALA A 42 -0.36 10.27 13.48
N GLY A 43 -1.09 10.47 12.37
CA GLY A 43 -0.91 9.70 11.14
C GLY A 43 0.50 9.80 10.60
N ALA A 44 1.09 11.00 10.59
CA ALA A 44 2.46 11.23 10.14
C ALA A 44 3.52 10.46 10.96
N ILE A 45 3.21 10.07 12.19
CA ILE A 45 4.07 9.25 13.04
C ILE A 45 3.74 7.76 12.89
N LEU A 46 2.45 7.42 12.92
CA LEU A 46 2.00 6.04 12.96
C LEU A 46 2.16 5.31 11.62
N ALA A 47 1.94 5.99 10.49
CA ALA A 47 2.03 5.35 9.17
C ALA A 47 3.45 4.86 8.84
N PRO A 48 4.53 5.68 8.94
CA PRO A 48 5.88 5.18 8.73
C PRO A 48 6.30 4.13 9.77
N ALA A 49 5.84 4.24 11.03
CA ALA A 49 6.11 3.24 12.04
C ALA A 49 5.46 1.89 11.69
N ALA A 50 4.21 1.90 11.20
CA ALA A 50 3.52 0.69 10.73
C ALA A 50 4.26 0.04 9.56
N GLY A 51 4.68 0.83 8.57
CA GLY A 51 5.46 0.36 7.43
C GLY A 51 6.78 -0.30 7.83
N ALA A 52 7.49 0.31 8.77
CA ALA A 52 8.73 -0.26 9.31
C ALA A 52 8.49 -1.58 10.06
N LEU A 53 7.43 -1.65 10.86
CA LEU A 53 7.06 -2.88 11.58
C LEU A 53 6.65 -4.02 10.64
N CYS A 54 6.03 -3.70 9.51
CA CYS A 54 5.72 -4.67 8.47
C CYS A 54 6.96 -5.10 7.66
N GLY A 55 8.11 -4.48 7.86
CA GLY A 55 9.34 -4.75 7.10
C GLY A 55 9.30 -4.32 5.63
N ALA A 56 8.36 -3.46 5.26
CA ALA A 56 8.13 -3.05 3.88
C ALA A 56 7.77 -1.57 3.77
N PRO A 57 8.64 -0.65 4.21
CA PRO A 57 8.36 0.78 4.20
C PRO A 57 8.10 1.33 2.78
N GLY A 58 8.74 0.76 1.76
CA GLY A 58 8.59 1.16 0.36
C GLY A 58 7.27 0.78 -0.30
N ILE A 59 6.41 0.02 0.38
CA ILE A 59 5.07 -0.35 -0.12
C ILE A 59 3.99 0.64 0.32
N ASN A 60 4.32 1.53 1.26
CA ASN A 60 3.36 2.50 1.78
C ASN A 60 3.02 3.57 0.75
N TYR A 61 1.79 4.01 0.77
CA TYR A 61 1.27 5.09 -0.08
C TYR A 61 0.21 5.89 0.66
N ASP A 62 0.04 7.14 0.25
CA ASP A 62 -0.97 8.05 0.74
C ASP A 62 -2.12 8.21 -0.25
N ILE A 63 -3.34 8.33 0.27
CA ILE A 63 -4.51 8.68 -0.50
C ILE A 63 -5.15 9.92 0.13
N TYR A 64 -5.33 10.93 -0.69
CA TYR A 64 -6.03 12.16 -0.32
C TYR A 64 -7.41 12.13 -0.96
N LEU A 65 -8.42 11.84 -0.14
CA LEU A 65 -9.81 11.81 -0.54
C LEU A 65 -10.44 13.17 -0.22
N GLY A 66 -10.81 13.90 -1.26
CA GLY A 66 -11.48 15.18 -1.13
C GLY A 66 -11.69 15.84 -2.49
N GLY A 67 -12.84 16.47 -2.71
CA GLY A 67 -13.20 17.02 -4.01
C GLY A 67 -13.60 15.96 -5.04
N GLU A 68 -13.50 16.31 -6.31
CA GLU A 68 -13.95 15.49 -7.45
C GLU A 68 -12.92 14.46 -7.90
N CYS A 69 -11.66 14.64 -7.54
CA CYS A 69 -10.57 13.75 -7.95
C CYS A 69 -9.70 13.38 -6.74
N PRO A 70 -9.55 12.09 -6.41
CA PRO A 70 -8.62 11.64 -5.39
C PRO A 70 -7.17 11.82 -5.88
N LEU A 71 -6.27 12.12 -4.94
CA LEU A 71 -4.83 12.12 -5.18
C LEU A 71 -4.21 10.92 -4.46
N CYS A 72 -3.46 10.12 -5.19
CA CYS A 72 -2.71 9.00 -4.64
C CYS A 72 -1.21 9.23 -4.88
N ALA A 73 -0.40 8.99 -3.87
CA ALA A 73 1.05 9.18 -3.97
C ALA A 73 1.78 8.10 -3.15
N PRO A 74 2.94 7.61 -3.60
CA PRO A 74 3.80 6.80 -2.74
C PRO A 74 4.29 7.67 -1.58
N LEU A 75 4.46 7.07 -0.40
CA LEU A 75 5.17 7.73 0.69
C LEU A 75 6.61 8.00 0.25
N GLU A 76 7.04 9.26 0.34
CA GLU A 76 8.41 9.66 -0.01
C GLU A 76 9.41 8.84 0.79
N GLN A 77 10.28 8.14 0.06
CA GLN A 77 11.46 7.52 0.64
C GLN A 77 12.61 8.52 0.56
N ASN A 78 13.43 8.55 1.60
CA ASN A 78 14.56 9.46 1.73
C ASN A 78 15.33 9.63 0.42
N ASP A 79 15.68 10.88 0.10
CA ASP A 79 16.44 11.35 -1.08
C ASP A 79 17.79 10.65 -1.33
N ASN A 80 18.25 9.85 -0.39
CA ASN A 80 19.54 9.15 -0.45
C ASN A 80 19.46 7.72 -0.99
N ALA A 81 18.28 7.21 -1.32
CA ALA A 81 18.19 5.93 -2.00
C ALA A 81 18.72 6.06 -3.42
N LEU A 82 19.72 5.29 -3.76
CA LEU A 82 20.16 5.15 -5.15
C LEU A 82 18.92 4.78 -5.99
N ARG A 83 18.73 5.45 -7.12
CA ARG A 83 17.53 5.28 -7.98
C ARG A 83 17.20 3.81 -8.29
N ASP A 84 18.25 2.98 -8.37
CA ASP A 84 18.13 1.55 -8.67
C ASP A 84 17.60 0.70 -7.49
N GLN A 85 17.47 1.30 -6.29
CA GLN A 85 16.99 0.63 -5.09
C GLN A 85 15.55 1.03 -4.71
N LEU A 86 14.90 1.85 -5.54
CA LEU A 86 13.52 2.25 -5.32
C LEU A 86 12.56 1.05 -5.47
N ASN A 87 11.55 1.03 -4.62
CA ASN A 87 10.50 0.02 -4.65
C ASN A 87 9.30 0.54 -5.45
N PRO A 88 8.91 -0.08 -6.59
CA PRO A 88 7.79 0.39 -7.39
C PRO A 88 6.42 0.01 -6.78
N PHE A 89 6.38 -0.91 -5.83
CA PHE A 89 5.12 -1.43 -5.30
C PHE A 89 4.25 -0.35 -4.63
N GLY A 90 4.84 0.60 -3.93
CA GLY A 90 4.10 1.71 -3.31
C GLY A 90 3.36 2.56 -4.35
N LEU A 91 4.03 2.93 -5.44
CA LEU A 91 3.41 3.66 -6.54
C LEU A 91 2.33 2.84 -7.26
N LEU A 92 2.59 1.58 -7.52
CA LEU A 92 1.63 0.68 -8.18
C LEU A 92 0.39 0.46 -7.33
N ARG A 93 0.54 0.34 -6.01
CA ARG A 93 -0.60 0.28 -5.06
C ARG A 93 -1.41 1.58 -5.06
N ALA A 94 -0.73 2.73 -5.12
CA ALA A 94 -1.40 4.02 -5.23
C ALA A 94 -2.21 4.13 -6.53
N ILE A 95 -1.63 3.69 -7.65
CA ILE A 95 -2.31 3.65 -8.96
C ILE A 95 -3.50 2.68 -8.93
N GLU A 96 -3.32 1.49 -8.41
CA GLU A 96 -4.38 0.48 -8.27
C GLU A 96 -5.58 1.05 -7.51
N HIS A 97 -5.32 1.75 -6.41
CA HIS A 97 -6.37 2.37 -5.62
C HIS A 97 -7.05 3.54 -6.35
N LEU A 98 -6.28 4.35 -7.07
CA LEU A 98 -6.82 5.43 -7.90
C LEU A 98 -7.75 4.90 -8.98
N LEU A 99 -7.37 3.81 -9.65
CA LEU A 99 -8.19 3.16 -10.66
C LEU A 99 -9.50 2.63 -10.05
N ARG A 100 -9.43 1.96 -8.91
CA ARG A 100 -10.58 1.37 -8.23
C ARG A 100 -11.53 2.42 -7.69
N GLU A 101 -11.06 3.32 -6.86
CA GLU A 101 -11.90 4.25 -6.11
C GLU A 101 -12.14 5.57 -6.83
N GLY A 102 -11.17 6.03 -7.63
CA GLY A 102 -11.26 7.31 -8.32
C GLY A 102 -11.88 7.22 -9.70
N MET A 103 -11.60 6.15 -10.43
CA MET A 103 -11.99 5.98 -11.82
C MET A 103 -13.03 4.88 -12.04
N HIS A 104 -13.33 4.08 -11.00
CA HIS A 104 -14.25 2.93 -11.04
C HIS A 104 -13.84 1.87 -12.08
N LEU A 105 -12.52 1.73 -12.31
CA LEU A 105 -11.91 0.77 -13.21
C LEU A 105 -11.47 -0.48 -12.41
N GLU A 106 -12.46 -1.26 -11.97
CA GLU A 106 -12.24 -2.39 -11.05
C GLU A 106 -11.41 -3.51 -11.68
N ARG A 107 -11.61 -3.79 -12.98
CA ARG A 107 -10.89 -4.85 -13.70
C ARG A 107 -9.42 -4.52 -13.86
N GLU A 108 -9.11 -3.29 -14.23
CA GLU A 108 -7.74 -2.80 -14.41
C GLU A 108 -7.00 -2.76 -13.07
N ALA A 109 -7.67 -2.31 -12.01
CA ALA A 109 -7.14 -2.31 -10.65
C ALA A 109 -6.83 -3.75 -10.18
N ALA A 110 -7.75 -4.68 -10.38
CA ALA A 110 -7.56 -6.09 -10.03
C ALA A 110 -6.42 -6.74 -10.84
N CYS A 111 -6.22 -6.35 -12.09
CA CYS A 111 -5.12 -6.81 -12.93
C CYS A 111 -3.77 -6.39 -12.34
N ILE A 112 -3.61 -5.12 -11.96
CA ILE A 112 -2.38 -4.61 -11.32
C ILE A 112 -2.14 -5.33 -9.99
N GLU A 113 -3.16 -5.47 -9.15
CA GLU A 113 -3.05 -6.16 -7.87
C GLU A 113 -2.61 -7.62 -8.04
N ALA A 114 -3.21 -8.35 -8.96
CA ALA A 114 -2.87 -9.73 -9.25
C ALA A 114 -1.43 -9.86 -9.78
N SER A 115 -1.02 -8.97 -10.68
CA SER A 115 0.33 -8.96 -11.26
C SER A 115 1.41 -8.74 -10.19
N MET A 116 1.21 -7.75 -9.30
CA MET A 116 2.10 -7.52 -8.15
C MET A 116 2.16 -8.74 -7.23
N ARG A 117 1.02 -9.34 -6.94
CA ARG A 117 0.93 -10.54 -6.10
C ARG A 117 1.70 -11.71 -6.71
N ASN A 118 1.55 -11.97 -8.01
CA ASN A 118 2.22 -13.04 -8.73
C ASN A 118 3.75 -12.87 -8.68
N VAL A 119 4.26 -11.66 -8.93
CA VAL A 119 5.70 -11.35 -8.87
C VAL A 119 6.24 -11.60 -7.46
N LEU A 120 5.53 -11.15 -6.42
CA LEU A 120 5.91 -11.39 -5.03
C LEU A 120 5.83 -12.87 -4.64
N GLN A 121 4.82 -13.61 -5.10
CA GLN A 121 4.70 -15.05 -4.83
C GLN A 121 5.77 -15.88 -5.55
N ALA A 122 6.21 -15.42 -6.71
CA ALA A 122 7.35 -16.02 -7.42
C ALA A 122 8.70 -15.77 -6.71
N GLY A 123 8.72 -14.96 -5.65
CA GLY A 123 9.91 -14.70 -4.84
C GLY A 123 10.68 -13.44 -5.25
N TRP A 124 10.28 -12.77 -6.32
CA TRP A 124 10.98 -11.56 -6.78
C TRP A 124 10.71 -10.37 -5.87
N ARG A 125 11.78 -9.67 -5.48
CA ARG A 125 11.73 -8.56 -4.52
C ARG A 125 12.77 -7.51 -4.84
N THR A 126 12.48 -6.27 -4.46
CA THR A 126 13.44 -5.17 -4.38
C THR A 126 14.32 -5.30 -3.12
N GLY A 127 15.43 -4.57 -3.07
CA GLY A 127 16.41 -4.70 -2.01
C GLY A 127 15.89 -4.39 -0.60
N ASP A 128 14.94 -3.47 -0.49
CA ASP A 128 14.31 -3.05 0.78
C ASP A 128 13.40 -4.12 1.41
N ILE A 129 12.87 -5.03 0.59
CA ILE A 129 12.00 -6.15 1.02
C ILE A 129 12.60 -7.53 0.70
N ALA A 130 13.90 -7.58 0.40
CA ALA A 130 14.58 -8.83 0.04
C ALA A 130 14.59 -9.83 1.20
N LEU A 131 14.44 -11.11 0.86
CA LEU A 131 14.64 -12.20 1.80
C LEU A 131 16.12 -12.58 1.88
N PRO A 132 16.59 -13.13 3.02
CA PRO A 132 18.02 -13.40 3.25
C PRO A 132 18.69 -14.26 2.17
N ASP A 133 17.94 -15.18 1.55
CA ASP A 133 18.47 -16.19 0.62
C ASP A 133 18.10 -15.91 -0.84
N THR A 134 17.49 -14.76 -1.14
CA THR A 134 17.04 -14.42 -2.50
C THR A 134 17.73 -13.14 -2.96
N PRO A 135 18.47 -13.15 -4.07
CA PRO A 135 19.07 -11.93 -4.60
C PRO A 135 17.97 -10.94 -5.02
N PRO A 136 18.06 -9.68 -4.59
CA PRO A 136 17.08 -8.68 -4.96
C PRO A 136 17.22 -8.31 -6.43
N LEU A 137 16.09 -7.95 -7.05
CA LEU A 137 16.07 -7.30 -8.34
C LEU A 137 16.06 -5.77 -8.17
N GLN A 138 16.63 -5.10 -9.16
CA GLN A 138 16.50 -3.66 -9.30
C GLN A 138 15.06 -3.28 -9.69
N MET A 139 14.69 -2.02 -9.46
CA MET A 139 13.37 -1.49 -9.78
C MET A 139 12.93 -1.82 -11.22
N ASN A 140 13.82 -1.63 -12.20
CA ASN A 140 13.52 -1.90 -13.61
C ASN A 140 13.13 -3.37 -13.85
N GLY A 141 13.90 -4.32 -13.29
CA GLY A 141 13.60 -5.75 -13.44
C GLY A 141 12.26 -6.15 -12.82
N ILE A 142 11.92 -5.59 -11.65
CA ILE A 142 10.60 -5.81 -11.04
C ILE A 142 9.49 -5.21 -11.90
N THR A 143 9.70 -4.00 -12.43
CA THR A 143 8.72 -3.32 -13.27
C THR A 143 8.46 -4.09 -14.57
N GLU A 144 9.51 -4.59 -15.22
CA GLU A 144 9.42 -5.43 -16.42
C GLU A 144 8.58 -6.69 -16.14
N LEU A 145 8.87 -7.41 -15.05
CA LEU A 145 8.10 -8.58 -14.66
C LEU A 145 6.61 -8.28 -14.40
N ILE A 146 6.32 -7.13 -13.77
CA ILE A 146 4.93 -6.72 -13.53
C ILE A 146 4.24 -6.37 -14.86
N CYS A 147 4.92 -5.68 -15.77
CA CYS A 147 4.38 -5.38 -17.11
C CYS A 147 4.06 -6.66 -17.90
N GLU A 148 4.96 -7.63 -17.90
CA GLU A 148 4.70 -8.94 -18.52
C GLU A 148 3.47 -9.64 -17.94
N GLN A 149 3.28 -9.58 -16.61
CA GLN A 149 2.10 -10.17 -15.96
C GLN A 149 0.81 -9.40 -16.33
N ILE A 150 0.88 -8.07 -16.46
CA ILE A 150 -0.26 -7.24 -16.89
C ILE A 150 -0.64 -7.54 -18.33
N GLU A 151 0.34 -7.70 -19.24
CA GLU A 151 0.08 -8.05 -20.63
C GLU A 151 -0.63 -9.40 -20.75
N VAL A 152 -0.12 -10.42 -20.05
CA VAL A 152 -0.75 -11.75 -20.00
C VAL A 152 -2.18 -11.66 -19.44
N ALA A 153 -2.39 -10.91 -18.36
CA ALA A 153 -3.72 -10.72 -17.79
C ALA A 153 -4.64 -9.89 -18.70
N GLY A 154 -4.10 -8.89 -19.40
CA GLY A 154 -4.83 -8.03 -20.33
C GLY A 154 -5.39 -8.77 -21.54
N GLU A 155 -4.71 -9.81 -22.04
CA GLU A 155 -5.20 -10.66 -23.11
C GLU A 155 -6.51 -11.39 -22.73
N TRP A 156 -6.69 -11.74 -21.45
CA TRP A 156 -7.92 -12.35 -20.95
C TRP A 156 -9.08 -11.35 -20.86
N ILE A 157 -8.79 -10.07 -20.59
CA ILE A 157 -9.80 -9.02 -20.46
C ILE A 157 -10.41 -8.62 -21.82
N THR A 158 -9.64 -8.73 -22.89
CA THR A 158 -10.07 -8.34 -24.26
C THR A 158 -10.89 -9.41 -24.98
N HIS A 159 -10.98 -10.62 -24.44
CA HIS A 159 -11.70 -11.76 -25.07
C HIS A 159 -13.06 -12.09 -24.42
N GLU A 160 -13.53 -11.31 -23.44
CA GLU A 160 -14.88 -11.35 -22.88
C GLU A 160 -15.71 -10.14 -23.35
#